data_d6f572679e28c6d940fbd5e9dab5c489
#
_entry.id   d6f572679e28c6d940fbd5e9dab5c489
#
_cell.length_a   1.000
_cell.length_b   1.000
_cell.length_c   1.000
_cell.angle_alpha   90.00
_cell.angle_beta   90.00
_cell.angle_gamma   90.00
#
_symmetry.space_group_name_H-M   'P 1'
#
loop_
_entity.id
_entity.type
_entity.pdbx_description
1 polymer ?
#
loop_
_entity_poly.entity_id
_entity_poly.type
_entity_poly.pdbx_seq_one_letter_code
_entity_poly.pdbx_strand_id
1 'polypeptide(L)'
;HTMPGFNDSGAHITNMAFFDANLNSLKLAQRKSLETVSKMVKRLTSEPAAFFGLDVGTLELGDQADITMIDPEVLRAWDDKGGRELIYRDLFEHPQMVSRSDGVVTHTFIRGEKVWQNGDFGEALGKQTLGRALRAA
;
A
#
# COMPACT_ATOMS: atom_id res chain seq x y z
N HIS A 1 -0.37 -5.54 22.57
CA HIS A 1 -0.33 -5.73 21.10
C HIS A 1 -0.68 -4.40 20.41
N THR A 2 0.24 -3.87 19.60
CA THR A 2 0.00 -2.71 18.76
C THR A 2 -0.14 -3.20 17.33
N MET A 3 -1.26 -2.90 16.66
CA MET A 3 -1.40 -3.14 15.23
C MET A 3 -0.98 -1.90 14.47
N PRO A 4 -0.21 -2.02 13.38
CA PRO A 4 0.00 -0.90 12.48
C PRO A 4 -1.34 -0.53 11.85
N GLY A 5 -1.65 0.75 11.88
CA GLY A 5 -2.88 1.29 11.33
C GLY A 5 -2.59 2.22 10.16
N PHE A 6 -3.43 3.21 10.00
CA PHE A 6 -3.21 4.29 9.06
C PHE A 6 -2.26 5.35 9.67
N ASN A 7 -1.70 6.18 8.83
CA ASN A 7 -0.63 7.11 9.18
C ASN A 7 -1.05 8.58 9.24
N ASP A 8 -2.36 8.85 9.28
CA ASP A 8 -2.94 10.21 9.27
C ASP A 8 -2.53 11.05 8.02
N SER A 9 -2.04 10.39 6.99
CA SER A 9 -1.67 11.02 5.73
C SER A 9 -2.93 11.53 5.02
N GLY A 10 -2.93 12.81 4.63
CA GLY A 10 -4.08 13.42 3.95
C GLY A 10 -5.07 14.10 4.90
N ALA A 11 -4.93 14.03 6.21
CA ALA A 11 -5.73 14.81 7.15
C ALA A 11 -5.58 16.32 6.91
N HIS A 12 -4.41 16.74 6.44
CA HIS A 12 -4.11 18.10 6.00
C HIS A 12 -3.81 18.09 4.51
N ILE A 13 -4.61 18.76 3.72
CA ILE A 13 -4.55 18.76 2.24
C ILE A 13 -3.13 19.06 1.71
N THR A 14 -2.38 19.94 2.38
CA THR A 14 -1.04 20.34 1.94
C THR A 14 0.02 19.26 2.09
N ASN A 15 -0.10 18.38 3.08
CA ASN A 15 0.91 17.38 3.37
C ASN A 15 0.34 15.97 3.32
N MET A 16 0.51 15.31 2.19
CA MET A 16 0.12 13.91 1.97
C MET A 16 1.33 12.96 2.03
N ALA A 17 2.52 13.48 2.33
CA ALA A 17 3.76 12.71 2.41
C ALA A 17 4.09 12.24 3.82
N PHE A 18 3.10 12.23 4.73
CA PHE A 18 3.32 11.77 6.10
C PHE A 18 3.61 10.28 6.10
N PHE A 19 4.87 9.96 5.96
CA PHE A 19 5.42 8.62 6.12
C PHE A 19 4.68 7.54 5.33
N ASP A 20 5.31 7.02 4.37
CA ASP A 20 4.92 5.76 3.75
C ASP A 20 5.13 4.62 4.77
N ALA A 21 4.30 4.62 5.84
CA ALA A 21 4.51 3.84 7.05
C ALA A 21 4.58 2.34 6.76
N ASN A 22 3.79 1.87 5.78
CA ASN A 22 3.74 0.47 5.41
C ASN A 22 5.03 0.05 4.70
N LEU A 23 5.49 0.81 3.71
CA LEU A 23 6.75 0.52 3.00
C LEU A 23 7.95 0.69 3.93
N ASN A 24 7.97 1.72 4.79
CA ASN A 24 9.01 1.89 5.80
C ASN A 24 9.07 0.73 6.79
N SER A 25 7.92 0.23 7.24
CA SER A 25 7.84 -0.93 8.13
C SER A 25 8.41 -2.19 7.46
N LEU A 26 8.07 -2.43 6.19
CA LEU A 26 8.62 -3.53 5.41
C LEU A 26 10.12 -3.38 5.18
N LYS A 27 10.60 -2.17 4.86
CA LYS A 27 12.02 -1.87 4.71
C LYS A 27 12.81 -2.13 6.01
N LEU A 28 12.28 -1.71 7.15
CA LEU A 28 12.89 -1.98 8.46
C LEU A 28 12.92 -3.47 8.79
N ALA A 29 11.83 -4.18 8.47
CA ALA A 29 11.75 -5.63 8.64
C ALA A 29 12.78 -6.36 7.76
N GLN A 30 12.95 -5.94 6.52
CA GLN A 30 13.90 -6.50 5.56
C GLN A 30 15.36 -6.41 6.04
N ARG A 31 15.70 -5.36 6.81
CA ARG A 31 17.04 -5.21 7.41
C ARG A 31 17.33 -6.26 8.51
N LYS A 32 16.32 -6.95 8.98
CA LYS A 32 16.46 -7.97 10.04
C LYS A 32 16.53 -9.37 9.45
N SER A 33 15.44 -9.84 8.87
CA SER A 33 15.36 -11.18 8.29
C SER A 33 14.10 -11.35 7.46
N LEU A 34 14.06 -12.39 6.62
CA LEU A 34 12.86 -12.78 5.88
C LEU A 34 11.71 -13.15 6.83
N GLU A 35 11.99 -13.78 7.97
CA GLU A 35 10.98 -14.06 8.98
C GLU A 35 10.34 -12.78 9.53
N THR A 36 11.15 -11.74 9.75
CA THR A 36 10.63 -10.43 10.20
C THR A 36 9.75 -9.77 9.14
N VAL A 37 10.13 -9.90 7.86
CA VAL A 37 9.30 -9.43 6.74
C VAL A 37 7.96 -10.17 6.73
N SER A 38 7.97 -11.50 6.84
CA SER A 38 6.75 -12.31 6.88
C SER A 38 5.82 -11.91 8.03
N LYS A 39 6.37 -11.70 9.23
CA LYS A 39 5.60 -11.18 10.38
C LYS A 39 5.04 -9.78 10.12
N MET A 40 5.79 -8.91 9.46
CA MET A 40 5.31 -7.56 9.12
C MET A 40 4.20 -7.59 8.07
N VAL A 41 4.35 -8.41 7.03
CA VAL A 41 3.29 -8.62 6.03
C VAL A 41 2.00 -9.08 6.72
N LYS A 42 2.08 -10.09 7.59
CA LYS A 42 0.93 -10.58 8.35
C LYS A 42 0.26 -9.48 9.17
N ARG A 43 1.05 -8.60 9.81
CA ARG A 43 0.54 -7.45 10.57
C ARG A 43 -0.14 -6.38 9.72
N LEU A 44 0.23 -6.28 8.45
CA LEU A 44 -0.36 -5.32 7.51
C LEU A 44 -1.57 -5.89 6.75
N THR A 45 -1.81 -7.18 6.84
CA THR A 45 -2.84 -7.89 6.04
C THR A 45 -3.78 -8.72 6.91
N SER A 46 -3.43 -9.96 7.20
CA SER A 46 -4.34 -10.93 7.82
C SER A 46 -4.65 -10.64 9.30
N GLU A 47 -3.73 -10.07 10.07
CA GLU A 47 -4.00 -9.74 11.47
C GLU A 47 -5.10 -8.66 11.64
N PRO A 48 -5.03 -7.49 10.95
CA PRO A 48 -6.13 -6.53 11.00
C PRO A 48 -7.42 -7.07 10.40
N ALA A 49 -7.36 -7.85 9.33
CA ALA A 49 -8.55 -8.49 8.77
C ALA A 49 -9.23 -9.40 9.80
N ALA A 50 -8.48 -10.27 10.45
CA ALA A 50 -9.00 -11.13 11.52
C ALA A 50 -9.56 -10.32 12.71
N PHE A 51 -8.89 -9.24 13.10
CA PHE A 51 -9.35 -8.37 14.19
C PHE A 51 -10.70 -7.72 13.89
N PHE A 52 -10.93 -7.30 12.65
CA PHE A 52 -12.19 -6.69 12.22
C PHE A 52 -13.21 -7.71 11.71
N GLY A 53 -12.93 -9.01 11.75
CA GLY A 53 -13.82 -10.06 11.23
C GLY A 53 -14.03 -9.97 9.73
N LEU A 54 -13.00 -9.59 8.96
CA LEU A 54 -13.08 -9.45 7.50
C LEU A 54 -12.48 -10.68 6.83
N ASP A 55 -13.19 -11.18 5.81
CA ASP A 55 -12.75 -12.32 4.99
C ASP A 55 -11.85 -11.85 3.83
N VAL A 56 -10.65 -11.38 4.18
CA VAL A 56 -9.60 -10.89 3.26
C VAL A 56 -8.23 -10.97 3.93
N GLY A 57 -7.18 -10.61 3.20
CA GLY A 57 -5.82 -10.39 3.73
C GLY A 57 -4.94 -11.63 3.77
N THR A 58 -5.36 -12.71 3.11
CA THR A 58 -4.59 -13.93 2.89
C THR A 58 -4.48 -14.22 1.38
N LEU A 59 -3.65 -15.20 1.02
CA LEU A 59 -3.44 -15.67 -0.35
C LEU A 59 -3.81 -17.16 -0.47
N GLU A 60 -4.81 -17.60 0.28
CA GLU A 60 -5.28 -18.97 0.21
C GLU A 60 -6.18 -19.17 -1.01
N LEU A 61 -6.35 -20.42 -1.41
CA LEU A 61 -7.17 -20.74 -2.57
C LEU A 61 -8.65 -20.42 -2.27
N GLY A 62 -9.22 -19.54 -3.07
CA GLY A 62 -10.59 -19.07 -2.88
C GLY A 62 -10.70 -17.67 -2.28
N ASP A 63 -9.61 -17.12 -1.77
CA ASP A 63 -9.58 -15.76 -1.22
C ASP A 63 -9.75 -14.70 -2.29
N GLN A 64 -10.13 -13.50 -1.84
CA GLN A 64 -10.15 -12.33 -2.71
C GLN A 64 -8.73 -11.95 -3.11
N ALA A 65 -8.43 -11.96 -4.40
CA ALA A 65 -7.11 -11.69 -4.95
C ALA A 65 -6.81 -10.18 -5.03
N ASP A 66 -6.72 -9.52 -3.86
CA ASP A 66 -6.20 -8.17 -3.71
C ASP A 66 -4.71 -8.28 -3.37
N ILE A 67 -3.85 -8.07 -4.36
CA ILE A 67 -2.43 -8.40 -4.27
C ILE A 67 -1.58 -7.19 -4.62
N THR A 68 -0.57 -6.91 -3.80
CA THR A 68 0.48 -5.92 -4.10
C THR A 68 1.82 -6.64 -4.20
N MET A 69 2.51 -6.47 -5.33
CA MET A 69 3.85 -7.00 -5.54
C MET A 69 4.88 -5.90 -5.31
N ILE A 70 5.86 -6.18 -4.47
CA ILE A 70 6.92 -5.25 -4.08
C ILE A 70 8.27 -5.80 -4.52
N ASP A 71 9.07 -4.94 -5.18
CA ASP A 71 10.46 -5.25 -5.49
C ASP A 71 11.32 -5.08 -4.22
N PRO A 72 11.93 -6.16 -3.70
CA PRO A 72 12.69 -6.10 -2.47
C PRO A 72 14.00 -5.32 -2.59
N GLU A 73 14.62 -5.27 -3.78
CA GLU A 73 15.87 -4.55 -3.98
C GLU A 73 15.60 -3.05 -4.09
N VAL A 74 14.57 -2.66 -4.83
CA VAL A 74 14.15 -1.26 -4.92
C VAL A 74 13.67 -0.77 -3.55
N LEU A 75 12.90 -1.55 -2.80
CA LEU A 75 12.50 -1.22 -1.43
C LEU A 75 13.71 -1.01 -0.52
N ARG A 76 14.75 -1.83 -0.65
CA ARG A 76 15.99 -1.70 0.14
C ARG A 76 16.71 -0.37 -0.13
N ALA A 77 16.77 0.02 -1.40
CA ALA A 77 17.43 1.25 -1.84
C ALA A 77 16.58 2.52 -1.63
N TRP A 78 15.26 2.39 -1.66
CA TRP A 78 14.32 3.51 -1.61
C TRP A 78 14.58 4.44 -0.42
N ASP A 79 14.56 5.77 -0.69
CA ASP A 79 14.64 6.82 0.33
C ASP A 79 13.32 7.59 0.39
N ASP A 80 12.59 7.46 1.50
CA ASP A 80 11.32 8.11 1.73
C ASP A 80 11.42 9.65 1.78
N LYS A 81 12.59 10.18 2.15
CA LYS A 81 12.83 11.62 2.20
C LYS A 81 13.18 12.18 0.84
N GLY A 82 14.01 11.48 0.07
CA GLY A 82 14.38 11.86 -1.29
C GLY A 82 13.22 11.76 -2.28
N GLY A 83 12.22 10.92 -2.00
CA GLY A 83 11.02 10.77 -2.82
C GLY A 83 9.93 11.82 -2.60
N ARG A 84 10.15 12.83 -1.76
CA ARG A 84 9.14 13.87 -1.50
C ARG A 84 9.13 14.92 -2.60
N GLU A 85 7.93 15.21 -3.07
CA GLU A 85 7.70 16.14 -4.16
C GLU A 85 6.53 17.06 -3.84
N LEU A 86 6.65 18.35 -4.17
CA LEU A 86 5.56 19.30 -4.08
C LEU A 86 4.90 19.38 -5.47
N ILE A 87 3.67 18.92 -5.58
CA ILE A 87 2.88 18.95 -6.84
C ILE A 87 1.67 19.85 -6.68
N TYR A 88 1.32 20.58 -7.74
CA TYR A 88 0.07 21.33 -7.79
C TYR A 88 -1.07 20.41 -8.25
N ARG A 89 -2.18 20.46 -7.52
CA ARG A 89 -3.40 19.69 -7.83
C ARG A 89 -4.49 20.65 -8.32
N ASP A 90 -4.78 20.66 -9.59
CA ASP A 90 -5.83 21.51 -10.17
C ASP A 90 -7.19 21.30 -9.50
N LEU A 91 -7.52 20.05 -9.16
CA LEU A 91 -8.77 19.69 -8.48
C LEU A 91 -8.97 20.42 -7.14
N PHE A 92 -7.88 20.71 -6.43
CA PHE A 92 -7.91 21.36 -5.11
C PHE A 92 -7.41 22.82 -5.18
N GLU A 93 -6.96 23.26 -6.34
CA GLU A 93 -6.33 24.58 -6.54
C GLU A 93 -5.22 24.86 -5.50
N HIS A 94 -4.45 23.84 -5.16
CA HIS A 94 -3.50 23.88 -4.05
C HIS A 94 -2.29 22.97 -4.26
N PRO A 95 -1.08 23.39 -3.84
CA PRO A 95 0.07 22.49 -3.83
C PRO A 95 -0.04 21.44 -2.73
N GLN A 96 0.33 20.22 -3.05
CA GLN A 96 0.39 19.08 -2.11
C GLN A 96 1.76 18.44 -2.13
N MET A 97 2.29 18.18 -0.94
CA MET A 97 3.49 17.37 -0.81
C MET A 97 3.11 15.89 -0.85
N VAL A 98 3.68 15.16 -1.78
CA VAL A 98 3.48 13.72 -1.95
C VAL A 98 4.79 12.98 -1.73
N SER A 99 4.71 11.70 -1.36
CA SER A 99 5.86 10.80 -1.32
C SER A 99 5.82 9.89 -2.55
N ARG A 100 6.95 9.79 -3.25
CA ARG A 100 7.10 8.89 -4.39
C ARG A 100 7.87 7.66 -3.96
N SER A 101 7.33 6.51 -4.33
CA SER A 101 7.95 5.20 -4.12
C SER A 101 8.06 4.44 -5.45
N ASP A 102 8.42 5.19 -6.51
CA ASP A 102 8.44 4.67 -7.86
C ASP A 102 9.34 3.43 -7.98
N GLY A 103 8.83 2.40 -8.62
CA GLY A 103 9.49 1.11 -8.77
C GLY A 103 9.42 0.17 -7.55
N VAL A 104 9.06 0.66 -6.36
CA VAL A 104 8.91 -0.19 -5.18
C VAL A 104 7.71 -1.14 -5.33
N VAL A 105 6.55 -0.60 -5.71
CA VAL A 105 5.37 -1.40 -6.06
C VAL A 105 5.38 -1.63 -7.55
N THR A 106 5.58 -2.88 -7.97
CA THR A 106 5.63 -3.26 -9.38
C THR A 106 4.27 -3.56 -9.96
N HIS A 107 3.39 -4.22 -9.19
CA HIS A 107 2.03 -4.56 -9.61
C HIS A 107 1.05 -4.43 -8.46
N THR A 108 -0.19 -4.07 -8.80
CA THR A 108 -1.34 -4.15 -7.89
C THR A 108 -2.51 -4.80 -8.61
N PHE A 109 -3.16 -5.72 -7.93
CA PHE A 109 -4.37 -6.40 -8.39
C PHE A 109 -5.51 -6.15 -7.42
N ILE A 110 -6.70 -5.95 -7.95
CA ILE A 110 -7.96 -5.89 -7.20
C ILE A 110 -8.87 -7.00 -7.73
N ARG A 111 -9.19 -7.97 -6.88
CA ARG A 111 -9.97 -9.17 -7.25
C ARG A 111 -9.41 -9.90 -8.48
N GLY A 112 -8.08 -9.98 -8.57
CA GLY A 112 -7.38 -10.62 -9.68
C GLY A 112 -7.21 -9.76 -10.94
N GLU A 113 -7.86 -8.61 -11.03
CA GLU A 113 -7.69 -7.68 -12.14
C GLU A 113 -6.50 -6.75 -11.89
N LYS A 114 -5.59 -6.69 -12.85
CA LYS A 114 -4.40 -5.84 -12.76
C LYS A 114 -4.76 -4.37 -12.93
N VAL A 115 -4.56 -3.57 -11.88
CA VAL A 115 -4.90 -2.13 -11.86
C VAL A 115 -3.70 -1.20 -11.88
N TRP A 116 -2.49 -1.75 -11.64
CA TRP A 116 -1.24 -1.00 -11.67
C TRP A 116 -0.10 -1.89 -12.13
N GLN A 117 0.79 -1.35 -12.96
CA GLN A 117 2.02 -2.00 -13.37
C GLN A 117 3.10 -0.96 -13.70
N ASN A 118 4.18 -0.92 -12.90
CA ASN A 118 5.42 -0.15 -13.16
C ASN A 118 5.19 1.33 -13.55
N GLY A 119 4.25 2.02 -12.91
CA GLY A 119 3.96 3.42 -13.19
C GLY A 119 2.68 3.65 -13.99
N ASP A 120 2.13 2.61 -14.63
CA ASP A 120 0.95 2.70 -15.48
C ASP A 120 -0.30 2.15 -14.80
N PHE A 121 -1.40 2.84 -14.99
CA PHE A 121 -2.72 2.36 -14.56
C PHE A 121 -3.26 1.32 -15.54
N GLY A 122 -3.83 0.25 -15.00
CA GLY A 122 -4.54 -0.77 -15.78
C GLY A 122 -5.83 -0.20 -16.41
N GLU A 123 -6.20 -0.76 -17.58
CA GLU A 123 -7.37 -0.26 -18.34
C GLU A 123 -8.70 -0.37 -17.58
N ALA A 124 -8.82 -1.31 -16.65
CA ALA A 124 -10.03 -1.53 -15.86
C ALA A 124 -10.23 -0.49 -14.77
N LEU A 125 -9.15 0.18 -14.31
CA LEU A 125 -9.21 1.14 -13.22
C LEU A 125 -10.05 2.36 -13.61
N GLY A 126 -11.05 2.68 -12.78
CA GLY A 126 -11.98 3.78 -13.02
C GLY A 126 -13.05 3.51 -14.09
N LYS A 127 -12.99 2.35 -14.78
CA LYS A 127 -14.00 1.93 -15.78
C LYS A 127 -14.88 0.78 -15.32
N GLN A 128 -14.38 -0.03 -14.40
CA GLN A 128 -15.06 -1.20 -13.86
C GLN A 128 -15.16 -1.10 -12.35
N THR A 129 -16.23 -1.66 -11.77
CA THR A 129 -16.36 -1.82 -10.33
C THR A 129 -15.58 -3.07 -9.90
N LEU A 130 -14.36 -2.89 -9.42
CA LEU A 130 -13.45 -3.98 -9.04
C LEU A 130 -13.56 -4.34 -7.56
N GLY A 131 -13.61 -3.34 -6.69
CA GLY A 131 -13.70 -3.52 -5.25
C GLY A 131 -15.09 -3.90 -4.75
N ARG A 132 -15.18 -4.29 -3.49
CA ARG A 132 -16.45 -4.49 -2.77
C ARG A 132 -16.37 -3.85 -1.39
N ALA A 133 -17.51 -3.47 -0.83
CA ALA A 133 -17.59 -3.09 0.57
C ALA A 133 -17.38 -4.34 1.45
N LEU A 134 -16.35 -4.30 2.30
CA LEU A 134 -16.09 -5.35 3.26
C LEU A 134 -16.99 -5.13 4.49
N ARG A 135 -17.53 -6.22 5.03
CA ARG A 135 -18.34 -6.20 6.26
C ARG A 135 -17.81 -7.30 7.18
N ALA A 136 -17.82 -7.01 8.47
CA ALA A 136 -17.55 -8.02 9.48
C ALA A 136 -18.58 -9.16 9.37
N ALA A 137 -18.10 -10.39 9.49
CA ALA A 137 -18.92 -11.60 9.48
C ALA A 137 -19.64 -11.75 10.84
#